data_88a664488c089c435cea52ff12a7b343
#
_entry.id   88a664488c089c435cea52ff12a7b343
#
_cell.length_a   1.000
_cell.length_b   1.000
_cell.length_c   1.000
_cell.angle_alpha   90.00
_cell.angle_beta   90.00
_cell.angle_gamma   90.00
#
_symmetry.space_group_name_H-M   'P 1'
#
loop_
_entity.id
_entity.type
_entity.pdbx_description
1 polymer ?
#
loop_
_entity_poly.entity_id
_entity_poly.type
_entity_poly.pdbx_seq_one_letter_code
_entity_poly.pdbx_strand_id
1 'polypeptide(L)'
;MSPDTIQKQAPLFIVFDGMDGTGKTTQMRLLCERLNSLGMETVLTCEPSTSPDGKALRRALSGQEPANNSRMAALFLIDRIGHNAEIEGWLNEGKTVISDRYYYASMAYQGQGDNFEWVARMNLDCPHIRKPDGAILLDMDPEDSMARIRANRTSDELEIY
;
A
#
# COMPACT_ATOMS: atom_id res chain seq x y z
N MET A 1 -13.63 -7.81 -40.02
CA MET A 1 -12.71 -7.05 -39.15
C MET A 1 -12.45 -7.94 -37.99
N SER A 2 -11.16 -8.42 -37.86
CA SER A 2 -10.75 -9.31 -36.78
C SER A 2 -10.86 -8.58 -35.45
N PRO A 3 -11.32 -9.24 -34.35
CA PRO A 3 -11.28 -8.64 -33.04
C PRO A 3 -9.83 -8.39 -32.67
N ASP A 4 -9.54 -7.16 -32.29
CA ASP A 4 -8.21 -6.71 -31.87
C ASP A 4 -7.60 -7.71 -30.91
N THR A 5 -6.49 -8.30 -31.34
CA THR A 5 -5.62 -9.08 -30.48
C THR A 5 -5.06 -8.08 -29.47
N ILE A 6 -5.69 -8.00 -28.28
CA ILE A 6 -5.12 -7.25 -27.16
C ILE A 6 -3.73 -7.87 -26.93
N GLN A 7 -2.68 -7.16 -27.32
CA GLN A 7 -1.34 -7.53 -26.96
C GLN A 7 -1.34 -7.72 -25.45
N LYS A 8 -0.95 -8.92 -25.00
CA LYS A 8 -0.87 -9.23 -23.56
C LYS A 8 0.05 -8.19 -22.93
N GLN A 9 -0.54 -7.18 -22.30
CA GLN A 9 0.21 -6.14 -21.63
C GLN A 9 1.00 -6.79 -20.48
N ALA A 10 2.23 -6.31 -20.27
CA ALA A 10 3.02 -6.75 -19.14
C ALA A 10 2.27 -6.42 -17.84
N PRO A 11 2.36 -7.29 -16.82
CA PRO A 11 1.75 -7.03 -15.52
C PRO A 11 2.37 -5.79 -14.89
N LEU A 12 1.56 -5.03 -14.16
CA LEU A 12 1.97 -3.77 -13.52
C LEU A 12 1.88 -3.90 -12.00
N PHE A 13 2.80 -3.24 -11.31
CA PHE A 13 2.69 -2.99 -9.88
C PHE A 13 2.25 -1.54 -9.65
N ILE A 14 1.03 -1.35 -9.15
CA ILE A 14 0.39 -0.06 -8.93
C ILE A 14 0.15 0.13 -7.44
N VAL A 15 0.49 1.30 -6.91
CA VAL A 15 0.28 1.66 -5.51
C VAL A 15 -0.79 2.75 -5.40
N PHE A 16 -1.72 2.58 -4.48
CA PHE A 16 -2.62 3.63 -4.02
C PHE A 16 -2.14 4.16 -2.67
N ASP A 17 -2.02 5.46 -2.54
CA ASP A 17 -1.68 6.12 -1.28
C ASP A 17 -2.62 7.32 -1.03
N GLY A 18 -2.56 7.87 0.16
CA GLY A 18 -3.40 8.96 0.62
C GLY A 18 -3.95 8.71 2.02
N MET A 19 -4.55 9.74 2.61
CA MET A 19 -5.15 9.65 3.95
C MET A 19 -6.29 8.63 4.00
N ASP A 20 -6.64 8.19 5.20
CA ASP A 20 -7.84 7.37 5.41
C ASP A 20 -9.10 8.18 5.06
N GLY A 21 -10.15 7.50 4.63
CA GLY A 21 -11.39 8.17 4.20
C GLY A 21 -11.36 8.78 2.80
N THR A 22 -10.22 8.81 2.10
CA THR A 22 -10.11 9.35 0.72
C THR A 22 -10.76 8.47 -0.35
N GLY A 23 -11.12 7.24 -0.01
CA GLY A 23 -11.78 6.31 -0.93
C GLY A 23 -10.83 5.34 -1.65
N LYS A 24 -9.60 5.17 -1.17
CA LYS A 24 -8.60 4.25 -1.76
C LYS A 24 -9.19 2.87 -2.06
N THR A 25 -9.74 2.20 -1.06
CA THR A 25 -10.30 0.85 -1.19
C THR A 25 -11.37 0.77 -2.29
N THR A 26 -12.25 1.79 -2.40
CA THR A 26 -13.26 1.86 -3.44
C THR A 26 -12.64 1.97 -4.83
N GLN A 27 -11.69 2.88 -5.00
CA GLN A 27 -11.03 3.11 -6.28
C GLN A 27 -10.18 1.92 -6.72
N MET A 28 -9.46 1.29 -5.78
CA MET A 28 -8.70 0.07 -6.04
C MET A 28 -9.60 -1.07 -6.52
N ARG A 29 -10.76 -1.27 -5.86
CA ARG A 29 -11.73 -2.30 -6.26
C ARG A 29 -12.26 -2.04 -7.66
N LEU A 30 -12.68 -0.80 -7.96
CA LEU A 30 -13.18 -0.42 -9.29
C LEU A 30 -12.11 -0.61 -10.38
N LEU A 31 -10.86 -0.23 -10.10
CA LEU A 31 -9.74 -0.44 -11.02
C LEU A 31 -9.49 -1.95 -11.24
N CYS A 32 -9.47 -2.74 -10.18
CA CYS A 32 -9.31 -4.19 -10.24
C CYS A 32 -10.40 -4.84 -11.10
N GLU A 33 -11.66 -4.50 -10.86
CA GLU A 33 -12.81 -4.98 -11.65
C GLU A 33 -12.66 -4.60 -13.13
N ARG A 34 -12.23 -3.36 -13.39
CA ARG A 34 -12.02 -2.89 -14.77
C ARG A 34 -10.88 -3.63 -15.48
N LEU A 35 -9.74 -3.82 -14.82
CA LEU A 35 -8.61 -4.55 -15.40
C LEU A 35 -8.95 -6.01 -15.66
N ASN A 36 -9.62 -6.67 -14.71
CA ASN A 36 -10.10 -8.04 -14.89
C ASN A 36 -11.08 -8.15 -16.07
N SER A 37 -11.97 -7.18 -16.26
CA SER A 37 -12.90 -7.15 -17.40
C SER A 37 -12.19 -7.00 -18.76
N LEU A 38 -10.96 -6.48 -18.74
CA LEU A 38 -10.08 -6.36 -19.91
C LEU A 38 -9.16 -7.57 -20.11
N GLY A 39 -9.33 -8.62 -19.29
CA GLY A 39 -8.52 -9.84 -19.35
C GLY A 39 -7.15 -9.72 -18.65
N MET A 40 -6.93 -8.67 -17.85
CA MET A 40 -5.73 -8.48 -17.04
C MET A 40 -6.00 -9.00 -15.62
N GLU A 41 -5.58 -10.23 -15.33
CA GLU A 41 -5.71 -10.79 -13.97
C GLU A 41 -5.04 -9.87 -12.95
N THR A 42 -5.79 -9.45 -11.92
CA THR A 42 -5.35 -8.43 -10.98
C THR A 42 -5.53 -8.88 -9.55
N VAL A 43 -4.49 -8.70 -8.73
CA VAL A 43 -4.45 -9.00 -7.29
C VAL A 43 -4.49 -7.70 -6.49
N LEU A 44 -5.35 -7.65 -5.47
CA LEU A 44 -5.36 -6.57 -4.48
C LEU A 44 -4.58 -7.00 -3.24
N THR A 45 -3.73 -6.12 -2.75
CA THR A 45 -2.96 -6.32 -1.52
C THR A 45 -2.85 -5.03 -0.73
N CYS A 46 -2.23 -5.05 0.45
CA CYS A 46 -2.06 -3.86 1.29
C CYS A 46 -0.84 -3.98 2.20
N GLU A 47 -0.38 -2.85 2.72
CA GLU A 47 0.58 -2.77 3.83
C GLU A 47 -0.04 -2.02 5.03
N PRO A 48 0.09 -2.55 6.26
CA PRO A 48 0.79 -3.80 6.64
C PRO A 48 0.22 -5.06 5.97
N SER A 49 1.09 -6.01 5.60
CA SER A 49 0.69 -7.26 4.96
C SER A 49 -0.03 -8.23 5.91
N THR A 50 -0.54 -9.33 5.41
CA THR A 50 -1.16 -10.38 6.24
C THR A 50 -0.16 -11.37 6.84
N SER A 51 1.13 -11.19 6.57
CA SER A 51 2.25 -11.99 7.06
C SER A 51 2.38 -11.92 8.60
N PRO A 52 3.21 -12.78 9.20
CA PRO A 52 3.56 -12.65 10.62
C PRO A 52 4.18 -11.28 10.96
N ASP A 53 4.99 -10.70 10.06
CA ASP A 53 5.61 -9.39 10.24
C ASP A 53 4.57 -8.27 10.17
N GLY A 54 3.62 -8.32 9.22
CA GLY A 54 2.50 -7.39 9.15
C GLY A 54 1.59 -7.46 10.38
N LYS A 55 1.39 -8.65 10.95
CA LYS A 55 0.66 -8.81 12.22
C LYS A 55 1.42 -8.20 13.40
N ALA A 56 2.74 -8.37 13.46
CA ALA A 56 3.57 -7.74 14.48
C ALA A 56 3.54 -6.22 14.35
N LEU A 57 3.63 -5.71 13.13
CA LEU A 57 3.52 -4.28 12.84
C LEU A 57 2.15 -3.71 13.27
N ARG A 58 1.03 -4.42 13.02
CA ARG A 58 -0.30 -3.99 13.50
C ARG A 58 -0.40 -3.92 15.02
N ARG A 59 0.24 -4.86 15.75
CA ARG A 59 0.30 -4.77 17.23
C ARG A 59 1.05 -3.53 17.71
N ALA A 60 2.13 -3.16 17.03
CA ALA A 60 2.86 -1.92 17.34
C ALA A 60 2.02 -0.67 17.01
N LEU A 61 1.33 -0.66 15.86
CA LEU A 61 0.43 0.43 15.45
C LEU A 61 -0.74 0.62 16.42
N SER A 62 -1.30 -0.47 16.96
CA SER A 62 -2.39 -0.40 17.95
C SER A 62 -1.92 -0.03 19.36
N GLY A 63 -0.65 0.28 19.56
CA GLY A 63 -0.10 0.64 20.88
C GLY A 63 0.07 -0.53 21.85
N GLN A 64 -0.15 -1.77 21.41
CA GLN A 64 0.08 -2.98 22.22
C GLN A 64 1.57 -3.21 22.50
N GLU A 65 2.41 -2.67 21.64
CA GLU A 65 3.87 -2.69 21.82
C GLU A 65 4.43 -1.26 21.68
N PRO A 66 5.29 -0.80 22.61
CA PRO A 66 5.89 0.53 22.52
C PRO A 66 6.83 0.60 21.30
N ALA A 67 6.61 1.60 20.46
CA ALA A 67 7.46 1.85 19.30
C ALA A 67 7.64 3.37 19.09
N ASN A 68 8.87 3.77 18.82
CA ASN A 68 9.17 5.11 18.31
C ASN A 68 9.15 5.09 16.76
N ASN A 69 9.24 6.27 16.15
CA ASN A 69 9.20 6.39 14.69
C ASN A 69 10.26 5.54 13.97
N SER A 70 11.48 5.43 14.52
CA SER A 70 12.54 4.64 13.92
C SER A 70 12.24 3.14 13.99
N ARG A 71 11.72 2.66 15.14
CA ARG A 71 11.28 1.26 15.26
C ARG A 71 10.12 0.97 14.32
N MET A 72 9.15 1.89 14.21
CA MET A 72 8.04 1.76 13.26
C MET A 72 8.54 1.68 11.82
N ALA A 73 9.45 2.55 11.41
CA ALA A 73 10.04 2.52 10.07
C ALA A 73 10.72 1.18 9.78
N ALA A 74 11.47 0.64 10.74
CA ALA A 74 12.13 -0.67 10.61
C ALA A 74 11.12 -1.82 10.50
N LEU A 75 10.03 -1.81 11.28
CA LEU A 75 8.98 -2.82 11.20
C LEU A 75 8.26 -2.78 9.85
N PHE A 76 7.95 -1.59 9.33
CA PHE A 76 7.40 -1.44 7.98
C PHE A 76 8.35 -1.97 6.91
N LEU A 77 9.66 -1.74 7.06
CA LEU A 77 10.65 -2.25 6.12
C LEU A 77 10.70 -3.78 6.11
N ILE A 78 10.70 -4.40 7.29
CA ILE A 78 10.72 -5.87 7.43
C ILE A 78 9.49 -6.49 6.77
N ASP A 79 8.29 -5.99 7.09
CA ASP A 79 7.04 -6.43 6.47
C ASP A 79 7.09 -6.27 4.95
N ARG A 80 7.56 -5.12 4.46
CA ARG A 80 7.66 -4.82 3.03
C ARG A 80 8.60 -5.73 2.28
N ILE A 81 9.75 -6.08 2.87
CA ILE A 81 10.69 -7.03 2.24
C ILE A 81 10.01 -8.38 2.02
N GLY A 82 9.29 -8.89 3.01
CA GLY A 82 8.53 -10.13 2.87
C GLY A 82 7.40 -10.02 1.85
N HIS A 83 6.63 -8.94 1.90
CA HIS A 83 5.53 -8.65 0.98
C HIS A 83 6.00 -8.49 -0.47
N ASN A 84 7.20 -7.95 -0.70
CA ASN A 84 7.77 -7.86 -2.04
C ASN A 84 8.01 -9.23 -2.68
N ALA A 85 8.36 -10.24 -1.93
CA ALA A 85 8.50 -11.59 -2.47
C ALA A 85 7.16 -12.13 -3.00
N GLU A 86 6.05 -11.83 -2.32
CA GLU A 86 4.69 -12.16 -2.80
C GLU A 86 4.33 -11.36 -4.06
N ILE A 87 4.59 -10.04 -4.06
CA ILE A 87 4.34 -9.15 -5.20
C ILE A 87 5.10 -9.64 -6.45
N GLU A 88 6.40 -9.95 -6.32
CA GLU A 88 7.20 -10.49 -7.43
C GLU A 88 6.66 -11.85 -7.90
N GLY A 89 6.18 -12.69 -6.99
CA GLY A 89 5.53 -13.95 -7.34
C GLY A 89 4.32 -13.72 -8.25
N TRP A 90 3.39 -12.86 -7.86
CA TRP A 90 2.20 -12.55 -8.65
C TRP A 90 2.53 -11.90 -9.99
N LEU A 91 3.49 -10.99 -10.04
CA LEU A 91 3.95 -10.38 -11.29
C LEU A 91 4.56 -11.42 -12.23
N ASN A 92 5.36 -12.36 -11.70
CA ASN A 92 5.94 -13.45 -12.50
C ASN A 92 4.89 -14.44 -13.03
N GLU A 93 3.75 -14.57 -12.33
CA GLU A 93 2.58 -15.30 -12.81
C GLU A 93 1.79 -14.54 -13.89
N GLY A 94 2.19 -13.30 -14.21
CA GLY A 94 1.54 -12.45 -15.20
C GLY A 94 0.34 -11.67 -14.66
N LYS A 95 0.19 -11.53 -13.34
CA LYS A 95 -0.87 -10.80 -12.66
C LYS A 95 -0.45 -9.37 -12.37
N THR A 96 -1.32 -8.41 -12.63
CA THR A 96 -1.16 -7.02 -12.16
C THR A 96 -1.42 -6.98 -10.65
N VAL A 97 -0.63 -6.20 -9.92
CA VAL A 97 -0.76 -6.06 -8.47
C VAL A 97 -1.14 -4.62 -8.13
N ILE A 98 -2.16 -4.45 -7.30
CA ILE A 98 -2.56 -3.14 -6.76
C ILE A 98 -2.42 -3.20 -5.24
N SER A 99 -1.56 -2.34 -4.67
CA SER A 99 -1.34 -2.26 -3.22
C SER A 99 -1.97 -1.02 -2.62
N ASP A 100 -2.71 -1.19 -1.51
CA ASP A 100 -3.08 -0.09 -0.62
C ASP A 100 -1.89 0.21 0.28
N ARG A 101 -1.29 1.38 0.10
CA ARG A 101 -0.05 1.83 0.72
C ARG A 101 1.21 1.06 0.26
N TYR A 102 2.33 1.72 0.45
CA TYR A 102 3.67 1.22 0.20
C TYR A 102 4.69 2.13 0.91
N TYR A 103 5.93 2.21 0.42
CA TYR A 103 6.98 3.01 1.07
C TYR A 103 6.70 4.53 1.12
N TYR A 104 5.82 5.05 0.28
CA TYR A 104 5.42 6.47 0.34
C TYR A 104 4.74 6.80 1.68
N ALA A 105 3.87 5.92 2.16
CA ALA A 105 3.27 6.05 3.49
C ALA A 105 4.34 6.10 4.59
N SER A 106 5.36 5.23 4.52
CA SER A 106 6.47 5.25 5.51
C SER A 106 7.25 6.56 5.48
N MET A 107 7.50 7.11 4.28
CA MET A 107 8.17 8.42 4.14
C MET A 107 7.32 9.54 4.76
N ALA A 108 5.99 9.49 4.58
CA ALA A 108 5.08 10.51 5.11
C ALA A 108 4.93 10.42 6.64
N TYR A 109 4.76 9.21 7.20
CA TYR A 109 4.44 9.02 8.61
C TYR A 109 5.68 8.85 9.50
N GLN A 110 6.65 8.04 9.11
CA GLN A 110 7.87 7.79 9.88
C GLN A 110 9.02 8.69 9.49
N GLY A 111 8.99 9.27 8.28
CA GLY A 111 10.02 10.16 7.76
C GLY A 111 9.91 11.61 8.22
N GLN A 112 9.16 11.93 9.28
CA GLN A 112 9.01 13.30 9.74
C GLN A 112 10.31 13.87 10.31
N GLY A 113 10.57 15.17 10.06
CA GLY A 113 11.76 15.86 10.53
C GLY A 113 13.05 15.26 9.97
N ASP A 114 14.06 15.09 10.80
CA ASP A 114 15.41 14.62 10.40
C ASP A 114 15.44 13.14 9.96
N ASN A 115 14.35 12.41 10.13
CA ASN A 115 14.27 11.01 9.75
C ASN A 115 13.96 10.78 8.26
N PHE A 116 13.55 11.82 7.51
CA PHE A 116 13.05 11.63 6.15
C PHE A 116 14.08 10.96 5.22
N GLU A 117 15.30 11.47 5.20
CA GLU A 117 16.35 10.92 4.33
C GLU A 117 16.67 9.47 4.68
N TRP A 118 16.75 9.16 5.97
CA TRP A 118 17.01 7.80 6.44
C TRP A 118 15.87 6.84 6.03
N VAL A 119 14.62 7.22 6.27
CA VAL A 119 13.45 6.40 5.90
C VAL A 119 13.34 6.25 4.37
N ALA A 120 13.61 7.31 3.61
CA ALA A 120 13.63 7.24 2.15
C ALA A 120 14.70 6.26 1.66
N ARG A 121 15.94 6.40 2.13
CA ARG A 121 17.06 5.56 1.69
C ARG A 121 16.89 4.09 2.08
N MET A 122 16.42 3.78 3.29
CA MET A 122 16.19 2.39 3.69
C MET A 122 15.19 1.65 2.81
N ASN A 123 14.27 2.38 2.16
CA ASN A 123 13.30 1.82 1.23
C ASN A 123 13.80 1.85 -0.23
N LEU A 124 14.33 2.98 -0.69
CA LEU A 124 14.70 3.17 -2.10
C LEU A 124 16.00 2.49 -2.49
N ASP A 125 16.94 2.33 -1.53
CA ASP A 125 18.23 1.67 -1.74
C ASP A 125 18.19 0.17 -1.37
N CYS A 126 17.06 -0.32 -0.82
CA CYS A 126 16.91 -1.72 -0.48
C CYS A 126 16.74 -2.57 -1.77
N PRO A 127 17.64 -3.52 -2.05
CA PRO A 127 17.59 -4.32 -3.27
C PRO A 127 16.40 -5.29 -3.33
N HIS A 128 15.71 -5.49 -2.22
CA HIS A 128 14.55 -6.39 -2.10
C HIS A 128 13.21 -5.65 -2.15
N ILE A 129 13.24 -4.35 -2.46
CA ILE A 129 12.03 -3.54 -2.59
C ILE A 129 11.90 -3.05 -4.03
N ARG A 130 10.87 -3.54 -4.70
CA ARG A 130 10.53 -3.12 -6.06
C ARG A 130 10.00 -1.70 -6.06
N LYS A 131 10.42 -0.92 -7.04
CA LYS A 131 9.75 0.35 -7.35
C LYS A 131 8.44 0.06 -8.08
N PRO A 132 7.31 0.65 -7.67
CA PRO A 132 6.05 0.48 -8.40
C PRO A 132 6.17 1.10 -9.81
N ASP A 133 5.42 0.53 -10.76
CA ASP A 133 5.32 1.05 -12.13
C ASP A 133 4.48 2.33 -12.17
N GLY A 134 3.59 2.51 -11.18
CA GLY A 134 2.81 3.73 -10.98
C GLY A 134 2.33 3.88 -9.54
N ALA A 135 2.18 5.14 -9.11
CA ALA A 135 1.59 5.48 -7.83
C ALA A 135 0.45 6.49 -8.02
N ILE A 136 -0.67 6.25 -7.37
CA ILE A 136 -1.87 7.09 -7.40
C ILE A 136 -2.09 7.63 -5.99
N LEU A 137 -1.90 8.92 -5.82
CA LEU A 137 -2.20 9.63 -4.58
C LEU A 137 -3.64 10.15 -4.63
N LEU A 138 -4.47 9.70 -3.70
CA LEU A 138 -5.79 10.27 -3.47
C LEU A 138 -5.68 11.38 -2.43
N ASP A 139 -5.75 12.61 -2.92
CA ASP A 139 -5.71 13.79 -2.07
C ASP A 139 -7.13 14.26 -1.71
N MET A 140 -7.29 14.72 -0.49
CA MET A 140 -8.56 15.22 0.05
C MET A 140 -8.27 16.19 1.20
N ASP A 141 -9.15 17.16 1.40
CA ASP A 141 -9.09 18.01 2.57
C ASP A 141 -9.15 17.17 3.86
N PRO A 142 -8.27 17.40 4.84
CA PRO A 142 -8.25 16.64 6.09
C PRO A 142 -9.57 16.66 6.86
N GLU A 143 -10.32 17.77 6.81
CA GLU A 143 -11.61 17.89 7.50
C GLU A 143 -12.66 17.00 6.83
N ASP A 144 -12.69 16.96 5.49
CA ASP A 144 -13.56 16.07 4.71
C ASP A 144 -13.22 14.60 4.93
N SER A 145 -11.93 14.27 4.96
CA SER A 145 -11.44 12.93 5.26
C SER A 145 -11.92 12.46 6.64
N MET A 146 -11.73 13.28 7.67
CA MET A 146 -12.17 12.99 9.03
C MET A 146 -13.70 12.89 9.15
N ALA A 147 -14.45 13.72 8.43
CA ALA A 147 -15.91 13.63 8.39
C ALA A 147 -16.38 12.30 7.81
N ARG A 148 -15.76 11.83 6.72
CA ARG A 148 -16.06 10.52 6.11
C ARG A 148 -15.72 9.36 7.04
N ILE A 149 -14.58 9.42 7.73
CA ILE A 149 -14.18 8.38 8.69
C ILE A 149 -15.24 8.28 9.80
N ARG A 150 -15.63 9.42 10.39
CA ARG A 150 -16.64 9.46 11.45
C ARG A 150 -18.01 8.96 10.99
N ALA A 151 -18.38 9.19 9.73
CA ALA A 151 -19.67 8.75 9.19
C ALA A 151 -19.69 7.24 8.88
N ASN A 152 -18.55 6.63 8.60
CA ASN A 152 -18.46 5.25 8.11
C ASN A 152 -17.91 4.24 9.11
N ARG A 153 -17.33 4.69 10.24
CA ARG A 153 -16.79 3.81 11.29
C ARG A 153 -17.63 3.90 12.55
N THR A 154 -17.97 2.77 13.10
CA THR A 154 -18.42 2.66 14.50
C THR A 154 -17.22 2.90 15.41
N SER A 155 -17.47 3.36 16.65
CA SER A 155 -16.46 3.84 17.61
C SER A 155 -15.29 2.89 17.92
N ASP A 156 -15.42 1.61 17.59
CA ASP A 156 -14.44 0.57 17.91
C ASP A 156 -13.41 0.29 16.78
N GLU A 157 -13.55 0.96 15.63
CA GLU A 157 -12.69 0.74 14.44
C GLU A 157 -11.71 1.89 14.17
N LEU A 158 -11.56 2.82 15.09
CA LEU A 158 -10.57 3.90 14.98
C LEU A 158 -9.17 3.33 15.29
N GLU A 159 -8.45 2.92 14.25
CA GLU A 159 -7.01 2.73 14.35
C GLU A 159 -6.37 4.09 14.60
N ILE A 160 -5.61 4.19 15.69
CA ILE A 160 -4.83 5.38 16.02
C ILE A 160 -3.54 5.31 15.21
N TYR A 161 -3.45 6.17 14.19
CA TYR A 161 -2.21 6.43 13.50
C TYR A 161 -1.50 7.63 14.11
#